data_a95213afe4920d36c03ad56daa9ee5dc
#
_entry.id   a95213afe4920d36c03ad56daa9ee5dc
#
_cell.length_a   1.000
_cell.length_b   1.000
_cell.length_c   1.000
_cell.angle_alpha   90.00
_cell.angle_beta   90.00
_cell.angle_gamma   90.00
#
_symmetry.space_group_name_H-M   'P 1'
#
loop_
_entity.id
_entity.type
_entity.pdbx_description
1 polymer ?
#
loop_
_entity_poly.entity_id
_entity_poly.type
_entity_poly.pdbx_seq_one_letter_code
_entity_poly.pdbx_strand_id
1 'polypeptide(L)'
;MYKYLDIPGWFNMHDAYMNIVKYVDDGQTIVEIGCFAGRSTRFLLDGLDYAGKHKVKVHVIDTFEGSGMEHAKVNLSPMYDEFMRNLDDYIQDERIIVHVNRSDNQNILDSFATNSVAAVIIDGDHTMEAVEKDVYNWWPKVMEGGIMVGDDVRLDSVKQGCYKGLAKHGIDSVTHVRGEEGWFAKIKHPDADKLGEQLKLIPGVNSMKLNG
;
A
#
# COMPACT_ATOMS: atom_id res chain seq x y z
N MET A 1 -3.98 23.77 -5.75
CA MET A 1 -3.03 23.14 -6.71
C MET A 1 -2.63 21.82 -6.11
N TYR A 2 -2.80 20.70 -6.81
CA TYR A 2 -2.53 19.37 -6.25
C TYR A 2 -1.03 19.12 -6.26
N LYS A 3 -0.35 19.35 -5.15
CA LYS A 3 1.11 19.24 -5.01
C LYS A 3 1.68 17.89 -5.45
N TYR A 4 0.91 16.78 -5.31
CA TYR A 4 1.37 15.46 -5.71
C TYR A 4 1.68 15.35 -7.22
N LEU A 5 1.03 16.17 -8.08
CA LEU A 5 1.27 16.14 -9.53
C LEU A 5 2.66 16.66 -9.92
N ASP A 6 3.25 17.50 -9.09
CA ASP A 6 4.59 18.07 -9.31
C ASP A 6 5.70 17.10 -8.85
N ILE A 7 5.35 16.04 -8.10
CA ILE A 7 6.29 15.03 -7.62
C ILE A 7 6.53 14.00 -8.72
N PRO A 8 7.79 13.68 -9.07
CA PRO A 8 8.09 12.66 -10.07
C PRO A 8 7.68 11.26 -9.61
N GLY A 9 7.38 10.40 -10.55
CA GLY A 9 7.02 9.00 -10.31
C GLY A 9 5.72 8.58 -10.98
N TRP A 10 5.45 7.30 -10.88
CA TRP A 10 4.23 6.66 -11.40
C TRP A 10 3.21 6.58 -10.27
N PHE A 11 1.96 6.83 -10.54
CA PHE A 11 0.88 6.66 -9.59
C PHE A 11 -0.45 6.55 -10.33
N ASN A 12 -1.07 5.41 -10.26
CA ASN A 12 -2.34 5.07 -10.94
C ASN A 12 -3.40 4.49 -9.98
N MET A 13 -3.07 4.26 -8.71
CA MET A 13 -3.95 3.69 -7.68
C MET A 13 -4.88 4.71 -7.00
N HIS A 14 -5.28 5.79 -7.66
CA HIS A 14 -6.08 6.87 -7.05
C HIS A 14 -7.33 6.33 -6.33
N ASP A 15 -8.06 5.39 -6.96
CA ASP A 15 -9.27 4.82 -6.38
C ASP A 15 -8.98 3.98 -5.13
N ALA A 16 -7.88 3.22 -5.11
CA ALA A 16 -7.46 2.45 -3.96
C ALA A 16 -7.13 3.35 -2.78
N TYR A 17 -6.35 4.40 -3.00
CA TYR A 17 -5.96 5.37 -1.97
C TYR A 17 -7.17 6.16 -1.45
N MET A 18 -8.09 6.58 -2.32
CA MET A 18 -9.33 7.25 -1.89
C MET A 18 -10.24 6.32 -1.10
N ASN A 19 -10.26 5.02 -1.40
CA ASN A 19 -10.94 4.05 -0.55
C ASN A 19 -10.29 3.95 0.83
N ILE A 20 -8.95 3.92 0.91
CA ILE A 20 -8.24 3.95 2.20
C ILE A 20 -8.61 5.22 2.97
N VAL A 21 -8.56 6.40 2.33
CA VAL A 21 -8.97 7.67 2.95
C VAL A 21 -10.38 7.60 3.52
N LYS A 22 -11.30 6.92 2.83
CA LYS A 22 -12.69 6.76 3.27
C LYS A 22 -12.81 5.87 4.50
N TYR A 23 -12.10 4.73 4.53
CA TYR A 23 -12.29 3.68 5.54
C TYR A 23 -11.45 3.85 6.81
N VAL A 24 -10.30 4.50 6.72
CA VAL A 24 -9.43 4.71 7.89
C VAL A 24 -10.01 5.78 8.79
N ASP A 25 -10.08 5.54 10.09
CA ASP A 25 -10.52 6.53 11.08
C ASP A 25 -9.37 7.45 11.51
N ASP A 26 -9.71 8.66 11.97
CA ASP A 26 -8.71 9.61 12.46
C ASP A 26 -7.95 9.05 13.67
N GLY A 27 -6.63 9.13 13.64
CA GLY A 27 -5.73 8.57 14.66
C GLY A 27 -5.27 7.13 14.42
N GLN A 28 -5.74 6.46 13.37
CA GLN A 28 -5.25 5.15 12.98
C GLN A 28 -3.91 5.22 12.22
N THR A 29 -3.31 4.05 12.00
CA THR A 29 -2.02 3.89 11.33
C THR A 29 -2.19 3.27 9.95
N ILE A 30 -1.49 3.83 8.96
CA ILE A 30 -1.32 3.28 7.62
C ILE A 30 0.15 2.91 7.42
N VAL A 31 0.42 1.83 6.69
CA VAL A 31 1.76 1.45 6.22
C VAL A 31 1.77 1.45 4.70
N GLU A 32 2.74 2.13 4.10
CA GLU A 32 3.02 2.15 2.67
C GLU A 32 4.41 1.55 2.43
N ILE A 33 4.48 0.49 1.63
CA ILE A 33 5.71 -0.22 1.25
C ILE A 33 6.02 0.15 -0.20
N GLY A 34 7.16 0.82 -0.43
CA GLY A 34 7.48 1.44 -1.71
C GLY A 34 6.81 2.80 -1.85
N CYS A 35 7.59 3.86 -1.84
CA CYS A 35 7.07 5.23 -1.91
C CYS A 35 7.83 6.12 -2.92
N PHE A 36 8.98 5.64 -3.43
CA PHE A 36 9.81 6.37 -4.40
C PHE A 36 10.04 7.83 -3.97
N ALA A 37 9.67 8.81 -4.81
CA ALA A 37 9.77 10.25 -4.51
C ALA A 37 8.60 10.80 -3.65
N GLY A 38 7.66 9.95 -3.24
CA GLY A 38 6.55 10.31 -2.34
C GLY A 38 5.28 10.83 -3.02
N ARG A 39 5.10 10.57 -4.33
CA ARG A 39 3.91 11.04 -5.06
C ARG A 39 2.61 10.43 -4.53
N SER A 40 2.59 9.12 -4.34
CA SER A 40 1.46 8.37 -3.78
C SER A 40 1.21 8.75 -2.32
N THR A 41 2.27 8.82 -1.52
CA THR A 41 2.24 9.25 -0.11
C THR A 41 1.63 10.64 0.04
N ARG A 42 2.04 11.58 -0.83
CA ARG A 42 1.50 12.94 -0.85
C ARG A 42 0.00 12.95 -1.16
N PHE A 43 -0.41 12.20 -2.18
CA PHE A 43 -1.82 12.08 -2.54
C PHE A 43 -2.67 11.53 -1.38
N LEU A 44 -2.16 10.50 -0.69
CA LEU A 44 -2.82 9.93 0.48
C LEU A 44 -3.04 10.96 1.57
N LEU A 45 -1.98 11.69 1.95
CA LEU A 45 -2.02 12.66 3.04
C LEU A 45 -2.88 13.88 2.70
N ASP A 46 -2.78 14.41 1.48
CA ASP A 46 -3.68 15.47 1.00
C ASP A 46 -5.16 15.02 1.06
N GLY A 47 -5.43 13.75 0.71
CA GLY A 47 -6.75 13.14 0.80
C GLY A 47 -7.26 12.99 2.25
N LEU A 48 -6.40 12.55 3.15
CA LEU A 48 -6.71 12.45 4.59
C LEU A 48 -7.01 13.82 5.19
N ASP A 49 -6.24 14.84 4.83
CA ASP A 49 -6.47 16.22 5.28
C ASP A 49 -7.79 16.77 4.77
N TYR A 50 -8.10 16.53 3.48
CA TYR A 50 -9.39 16.92 2.92
C TYR A 50 -10.58 16.25 3.63
N ALA A 51 -10.37 15.00 4.10
CA ALA A 51 -11.37 14.25 4.87
C ALA A 51 -11.40 14.63 6.37
N GLY A 52 -10.57 15.57 6.83
CA GLY A 52 -10.49 15.98 8.25
C GLY A 52 -9.77 14.97 9.15
N LYS A 53 -8.96 14.06 8.59
CA LYS A 53 -8.26 12.99 9.32
C LYS A 53 -6.81 13.36 9.60
N HIS A 54 -6.60 14.38 10.41
CA HIS A 54 -5.30 15.00 10.64
C HIS A 54 -4.38 14.24 11.62
N LYS A 55 -4.89 13.21 12.31
CA LYS A 55 -4.13 12.42 13.30
C LYS A 55 -3.69 11.05 12.75
N VAL A 56 -4.09 10.70 11.54
CA VAL A 56 -3.62 9.47 10.91
C VAL A 56 -2.11 9.53 10.71
N LYS A 57 -1.39 8.49 11.13
CA LYS A 57 0.05 8.35 10.91
C LYS A 57 0.29 7.42 9.72
N VAL A 58 1.17 7.84 8.82
CA VAL A 58 1.59 7.05 7.66
C VAL A 58 3.05 6.62 7.88
N HIS A 59 3.27 5.33 8.04
CA HIS A 59 4.60 4.74 8.05
C HIS A 59 4.97 4.37 6.62
N VAL A 60 6.03 4.94 6.09
CA VAL A 60 6.57 4.58 4.79
C VAL A 60 7.81 3.73 4.97
N ILE A 61 7.90 2.64 4.21
CA ILE A 61 9.02 1.69 4.26
C ILE A 61 9.59 1.58 2.85
N ASP A 62 10.80 2.07 2.66
CA ASP A 62 11.49 2.04 1.38
C ASP A 62 12.99 1.95 1.61
N THR A 63 13.71 1.27 0.74
CA THR A 63 15.19 1.28 0.75
C THR A 63 15.75 2.53 0.09
N PHE A 64 14.97 3.17 -0.76
CA PHE A 64 15.37 4.25 -1.67
C PHE A 64 16.52 3.86 -2.62
N GLU A 65 16.71 2.57 -2.79
CA GLU A 65 17.72 1.98 -3.70
C GLU A 65 17.08 1.52 -5.02
N GLY A 66 15.74 1.55 -5.08
CA GLY A 66 14.93 1.08 -6.19
C GLY A 66 14.80 -0.43 -6.25
N SER A 67 13.96 -0.92 -7.15
CA SER A 67 13.72 -2.33 -7.40
C SER A 67 13.78 -2.63 -8.90
N GLY A 68 14.41 -3.76 -9.24
CA GLY A 68 14.38 -4.36 -10.57
C GLY A 68 14.88 -3.47 -11.72
N MET A 69 14.50 -3.86 -12.93
CA MET A 69 14.90 -3.18 -14.19
C MET A 69 14.19 -1.85 -14.42
N GLU A 70 13.08 -1.59 -13.75
CA GLU A 70 12.29 -0.37 -13.90
C GLU A 70 13.06 0.86 -13.44
N HIS A 71 13.82 0.73 -12.36
CA HIS A 71 14.65 1.81 -11.84
C HIS A 71 16.07 1.85 -12.41
N ALA A 72 16.47 0.89 -13.24
CA ALA A 72 17.82 0.84 -13.81
C ALA A 72 18.22 2.08 -14.63
N LYS A 73 17.26 2.88 -15.06
CA LYS A 73 17.49 4.12 -15.82
C LYS A 73 17.31 5.39 -14.99
N VAL A 74 16.97 5.27 -13.71
CA VAL A 74 16.72 6.39 -12.81
C VAL A 74 17.91 6.59 -11.90
N ASN A 75 18.34 7.85 -11.72
CA ASN A 75 19.32 8.17 -10.70
C ASN A 75 18.66 8.16 -9.33
N LEU A 76 18.85 7.11 -8.57
CA LEU A 76 18.24 6.92 -7.24
C LEU A 76 19.05 7.55 -6.10
N SER A 77 20.28 7.97 -6.36
CA SER A 77 21.16 8.53 -5.31
C SER A 77 20.55 9.69 -4.52
N PRO A 78 19.75 10.61 -5.13
CA PRO A 78 19.07 11.67 -4.40
C PRO A 78 17.66 11.31 -3.91
N MET A 79 17.18 10.06 -4.10
CA MET A 79 15.75 9.74 -3.95
C MET A 79 15.22 9.95 -2.54
N TYR A 80 15.97 9.55 -1.53
CA TYR A 80 15.62 9.81 -0.13
C TYR A 80 15.48 11.31 0.16
N ASP A 81 16.47 12.11 -0.27
CA ASP A 81 16.45 13.56 -0.06
C ASP A 81 15.30 14.22 -0.83
N GLU A 82 14.95 13.68 -1.99
CA GLU A 82 13.82 14.15 -2.79
C GLU A 82 12.50 13.83 -2.10
N PHE A 83 12.32 12.62 -1.62
CA PHE A 83 11.18 12.23 -0.79
C PHE A 83 11.01 13.16 0.41
N MET A 84 12.09 13.39 1.17
CA MET A 84 12.08 14.24 2.36
C MET A 84 11.68 15.69 2.02
N ARG A 85 12.16 16.24 0.90
CA ARG A 85 11.77 17.60 0.45
C ARG A 85 10.31 17.67 0.00
N ASN A 86 9.83 16.66 -0.72
CA ASN A 86 8.47 16.63 -1.26
C ASN A 86 7.39 16.55 -0.16
N LEU A 87 7.76 16.02 1.01
CA LEU A 87 6.86 15.72 2.11
C LEU A 87 7.25 16.42 3.42
N ASP A 88 8.12 17.42 3.34
CA ASP A 88 8.70 18.13 4.50
C ASP A 88 7.62 18.65 5.46
N ASP A 89 6.53 19.22 4.95
CA ASP A 89 5.40 19.70 5.73
C ASP A 89 4.77 18.58 6.59
N TYR A 90 4.51 17.41 6.01
CA TYR A 90 3.93 16.28 6.74
C TYR A 90 4.92 15.57 7.66
N ILE A 91 6.22 15.63 7.34
CA ILE A 91 7.28 15.09 8.21
C ILE A 91 7.44 15.98 9.46
N GLN A 92 7.43 17.30 9.29
CA GLN A 92 7.51 18.25 10.42
C GLN A 92 6.28 18.16 11.32
N ASP A 93 5.10 17.89 10.76
CA ASP A 93 3.86 17.65 11.50
C ASP A 93 3.79 16.22 12.11
N GLU A 94 4.87 15.46 12.01
CA GLU A 94 4.96 14.07 12.50
C GLU A 94 3.86 13.15 11.94
N ARG A 95 3.32 13.47 10.75
CA ARG A 95 2.31 12.66 10.07
C ARG A 95 2.93 11.47 9.33
N ILE A 96 4.20 11.56 8.98
CA ILE A 96 4.99 10.52 8.31
C ILE A 96 6.10 10.03 9.22
N ILE A 97 6.22 8.70 9.28
CA ILE A 97 7.35 8.02 9.92
C ILE A 97 8.09 7.24 8.83
N VAL A 98 9.32 7.63 8.53
CA VAL A 98 10.12 7.04 7.45
C VAL A 98 11.01 5.92 8.00
N HIS A 99 10.89 4.74 7.40
CA HIS A 99 11.75 3.57 7.66
C HIS A 99 12.61 3.31 6.42
N VAL A 100 13.88 3.75 6.45
CA VAL A 100 14.84 3.47 5.37
C VAL A 100 15.33 2.04 5.54
N ASN A 101 14.58 1.07 5.03
CA ASN A 101 14.87 -0.35 5.17
C ASN A 101 13.98 -1.19 4.23
N ARG A 102 14.24 -2.48 4.23
CA ARG A 102 13.36 -3.49 3.59
C ARG A 102 12.11 -3.71 4.44
N SER A 103 11.00 -3.98 3.78
CA SER A 103 9.70 -4.30 4.40
C SER A 103 9.70 -5.59 5.22
N ASP A 104 10.64 -6.52 4.92
CA ASP A 104 10.82 -7.79 5.66
C ASP A 104 11.82 -7.68 6.83
N ASN A 105 12.27 -6.47 7.18
CA ASN A 105 13.14 -6.25 8.33
C ASN A 105 12.40 -6.58 9.64
N GLN A 106 12.96 -7.52 10.42
CA GLN A 106 12.31 -8.03 11.61
C GLN A 106 12.05 -6.95 12.67
N ASN A 107 12.98 -6.01 12.87
CA ASN A 107 12.80 -4.93 13.85
C ASN A 107 11.63 -4.00 13.48
N ILE A 108 11.43 -3.75 12.17
CA ILE A 108 10.28 -2.99 11.70
C ILE A 108 9.00 -3.79 11.92
N LEU A 109 8.98 -5.05 11.50
CA LEU A 109 7.81 -5.92 11.70
C LEU A 109 7.42 -6.03 13.17
N ASP A 110 8.38 -6.15 14.08
CA ASP A 110 8.14 -6.26 15.52
C ASP A 110 7.67 -4.95 16.16
N SER A 111 7.91 -3.81 15.51
CA SER A 111 7.41 -2.51 15.99
C SER A 111 5.90 -2.34 15.80
N PHE A 112 5.27 -3.17 14.97
CA PHE A 112 3.82 -3.17 14.76
C PHE A 112 3.19 -4.38 15.47
N ALA A 113 2.23 -4.13 16.33
CA ALA A 113 1.45 -5.20 16.95
C ALA A 113 0.56 -5.92 15.90
N THR A 114 0.18 -7.14 16.16
CA THR A 114 -0.85 -7.84 15.38
C THR A 114 -2.16 -7.06 15.47
N ASN A 115 -2.90 -6.95 14.35
CA ASN A 115 -4.17 -6.23 14.26
C ASN A 115 -4.10 -4.75 14.68
N SER A 116 -3.03 -4.02 14.31
CA SER A 116 -2.85 -2.62 14.70
C SER A 116 -2.85 -1.62 13.54
N VAL A 117 -2.79 -2.08 12.30
CA VAL A 117 -2.66 -1.24 11.10
C VAL A 117 -3.98 -1.22 10.35
N ALA A 118 -4.54 -0.04 10.10
CA ALA A 118 -5.81 0.12 9.42
C ALA A 118 -5.72 -0.15 7.91
N ALA A 119 -4.58 0.22 7.30
CA ALA A 119 -4.33 -0.07 5.90
C ALA A 119 -2.86 -0.40 5.66
N VAL A 120 -2.60 -1.38 4.80
CA VAL A 120 -1.28 -1.70 4.27
C VAL A 120 -1.33 -1.56 2.76
N ILE A 121 -0.39 -0.81 2.19
CA ILE A 121 -0.21 -0.59 0.76
C ILE A 121 1.11 -1.25 0.35
N ILE A 122 1.07 -2.10 -0.68
CA ILE A 122 2.22 -2.83 -1.20
C ILE A 122 2.48 -2.36 -2.63
N ASP A 123 3.53 -1.59 -2.82
CA ASP A 123 3.97 -1.00 -4.09
C ASP A 123 5.51 -0.96 -4.18
N GLY A 124 6.16 -2.02 -3.72
CA GLY A 124 7.62 -2.11 -3.63
C GLY A 124 8.23 -2.92 -4.77
N ASP A 125 8.96 -3.99 -4.44
CA ASP A 125 9.58 -4.90 -5.41
C ASP A 125 8.52 -5.85 -5.98
N HIS A 126 8.37 -5.85 -7.32
CA HIS A 126 7.36 -6.64 -8.05
C HIS A 126 7.80 -8.08 -8.35
N THR A 127 8.88 -8.57 -7.75
CA THR A 127 9.20 -10.00 -7.81
C THR A 127 8.18 -10.81 -7.01
N MET A 128 7.89 -12.02 -7.48
CA MET A 128 6.93 -12.89 -6.80
C MET A 128 7.30 -13.13 -5.33
N GLU A 129 8.57 -13.36 -5.07
CA GLU A 129 9.10 -13.65 -3.74
C GLU A 129 9.00 -12.44 -2.79
N ALA A 130 9.21 -11.22 -3.31
CA ALA A 130 9.08 -10.00 -2.50
C ALA A 130 7.62 -9.75 -2.14
N VAL A 131 6.72 -9.79 -3.13
CA VAL A 131 5.27 -9.59 -2.89
C VAL A 131 4.72 -10.68 -1.96
N GLU A 132 5.12 -11.97 -2.14
CA GLU A 132 4.71 -13.05 -1.24
C GLU A 132 5.12 -12.78 0.21
N LYS A 133 6.35 -12.31 0.43
CA LYS A 133 6.85 -11.96 1.76
C LYS A 133 6.11 -10.77 2.35
N ASP A 134 5.90 -9.71 1.58
CA ASP A 134 5.20 -8.52 2.03
C ASP A 134 3.78 -8.87 2.46
N VAL A 135 3.02 -9.55 1.61
CA VAL A 135 1.67 -9.99 1.95
C VAL A 135 1.67 -10.91 3.17
N TYR A 136 2.57 -11.89 3.23
CA TYR A 136 2.66 -12.81 4.36
C TYR A 136 2.99 -12.11 5.68
N ASN A 137 3.98 -11.23 5.69
CA ASN A 137 4.45 -10.57 6.92
C ASN A 137 3.48 -9.48 7.40
N TRP A 138 2.86 -8.75 6.48
CA TRP A 138 2.04 -7.59 6.82
C TRP A 138 0.56 -7.91 7.00
N TRP A 139 0.04 -9.01 6.42
CA TRP A 139 -1.35 -9.39 6.65
C TRP A 139 -1.72 -9.56 8.14
N PRO A 140 -0.91 -10.18 9.01
CA PRO A 140 -1.23 -10.26 10.43
C PRO A 140 -1.31 -8.90 11.14
N LYS A 141 -0.62 -7.88 10.60
CA LYS A 141 -0.62 -6.53 11.16
C LYS A 141 -1.88 -5.74 10.82
N VAL A 142 -2.55 -6.07 9.71
CA VAL A 142 -3.83 -5.46 9.35
C VAL A 142 -4.85 -5.74 10.45
N MET A 143 -5.53 -4.70 10.93
CA MET A 143 -6.56 -4.82 11.96
C MET A 143 -7.85 -5.42 11.41
N GLU A 144 -8.73 -5.88 12.27
CA GLU A 144 -10.07 -6.33 11.88
C GLU A 144 -10.84 -5.14 11.27
N GLY A 145 -11.44 -5.35 10.12
CA GLY A 145 -12.05 -4.29 9.30
C GLY A 145 -11.05 -3.47 8.47
N GLY A 146 -9.74 -3.67 8.68
CA GLY A 146 -8.68 -3.01 7.90
C GLY A 146 -8.52 -3.60 6.50
N ILE A 147 -7.71 -2.93 5.68
CA ILE A 147 -7.52 -3.28 4.27
C ILE A 147 -6.04 -3.45 3.92
N MET A 148 -5.75 -4.42 3.08
CA MET A 148 -4.48 -4.53 2.35
C MET A 148 -4.75 -4.28 0.87
N VAL A 149 -3.96 -3.43 0.25
CA VAL A 149 -3.98 -3.19 -1.20
C VAL A 149 -2.58 -3.34 -1.78
N GLY A 150 -2.47 -3.66 -3.07
CA GLY A 150 -1.17 -3.71 -3.74
C GLY A 150 -1.33 -3.43 -5.23
N ASP A 151 -0.31 -2.77 -5.81
CA ASP A 151 -0.28 -2.34 -7.20
C ASP A 151 0.15 -3.47 -8.15
N ASP A 152 0.12 -3.17 -9.44
CA ASP A 152 0.66 -3.99 -10.54
C ASP A 152 0.18 -5.44 -10.62
N VAL A 153 -1.03 -5.71 -10.19
CA VAL A 153 -1.61 -7.07 -10.19
C VAL A 153 -1.72 -7.70 -11.58
N ARG A 154 -1.47 -6.93 -12.65
CA ARG A 154 -1.34 -7.47 -14.01
C ARG A 154 -0.05 -8.23 -14.24
N LEU A 155 1.00 -7.93 -13.50
CA LEU A 155 2.22 -8.72 -13.51
C LEU A 155 1.93 -10.08 -12.88
N ASP A 156 2.23 -11.16 -13.60
CA ASP A 156 2.03 -12.51 -13.09
C ASP A 156 2.83 -12.76 -11.81
N SER A 157 4.01 -12.15 -11.66
CA SER A 157 4.81 -12.21 -10.45
C SER A 157 4.08 -11.62 -9.24
N VAL A 158 3.53 -10.41 -9.37
CA VAL A 158 2.76 -9.74 -8.33
C VAL A 158 1.51 -10.53 -7.97
N LYS A 159 0.76 -10.96 -8.98
CA LYS A 159 -0.45 -11.76 -8.80
C LYS A 159 -0.16 -13.06 -8.05
N GLN A 160 0.86 -13.82 -8.48
CA GLN A 160 1.24 -15.07 -7.82
C GLN A 160 1.76 -14.84 -6.41
N GLY A 161 2.60 -13.80 -6.19
CA GLY A 161 3.09 -13.43 -4.87
C GLY A 161 1.97 -13.11 -3.90
N CYS A 162 1.00 -12.28 -4.34
CA CYS A 162 -0.18 -11.96 -3.56
C CYS A 162 -0.96 -13.22 -3.12
N TYR A 163 -1.26 -14.10 -4.07
CA TYR A 163 -2.00 -15.32 -3.77
C TYR A 163 -1.25 -16.25 -2.83
N LYS A 164 0.04 -16.47 -3.06
CA LYS A 164 0.87 -17.31 -2.19
C LYS A 164 0.97 -16.75 -0.77
N GLY A 165 1.15 -15.44 -0.64
CA GLY A 165 1.19 -14.79 0.66
C GLY A 165 -0.11 -14.94 1.44
N LEU A 166 -1.26 -14.68 0.81
CA LEU A 166 -2.58 -14.82 1.43
C LEU A 166 -2.92 -16.29 1.75
N ALA A 167 -2.59 -17.23 0.86
CA ALA A 167 -2.86 -18.65 1.07
C ALA A 167 -2.19 -19.22 2.33
N LYS A 168 -1.02 -18.69 2.70
CA LYS A 168 -0.34 -19.06 3.96
C LYS A 168 -1.13 -18.67 5.22
N HIS A 169 -2.10 -17.77 5.08
CA HIS A 169 -3.05 -17.38 6.13
C HIS A 169 -4.43 -18.02 5.96
N GLY A 170 -4.55 -19.03 5.07
CA GLY A 170 -5.82 -19.70 4.80
C GLY A 170 -6.81 -18.85 4.01
N ILE A 171 -6.35 -17.84 3.31
CA ILE A 171 -7.18 -16.94 2.49
C ILE A 171 -7.06 -17.37 1.04
N ASP A 172 -8.21 -17.66 0.42
CA ASP A 172 -8.34 -18.20 -0.94
C ASP A 172 -8.92 -17.19 -1.93
N SER A 173 -9.22 -15.97 -1.50
CA SER A 173 -9.88 -14.97 -2.32
C SER A 173 -9.29 -13.58 -2.11
N VAL A 174 -9.20 -12.82 -3.19
CA VAL A 174 -8.80 -11.42 -3.22
C VAL A 174 -9.61 -10.69 -4.28
N THR A 175 -9.89 -9.42 -4.04
CA THR A 175 -10.55 -8.57 -5.03
C THR A 175 -9.51 -7.94 -5.95
N HIS A 176 -9.70 -8.07 -7.26
CA HIS A 176 -8.90 -7.38 -8.24
C HIS A 176 -9.69 -6.21 -8.83
N VAL A 177 -9.07 -5.06 -8.92
CA VAL A 177 -9.62 -3.91 -9.61
C VAL A 177 -8.90 -3.74 -10.93
N ARG A 178 -9.68 -3.63 -12.00
CA ARG A 178 -9.16 -3.42 -13.35
C ARG A 178 -8.92 -1.92 -13.56
N GLY A 179 -7.71 -1.55 -13.84
CA GLY A 179 -7.23 -0.28 -14.33
C GLY A 179 -6.18 -0.51 -15.41
N GLU A 180 -5.38 0.47 -15.78
CA GLU A 180 -4.28 0.28 -16.74
C GLU A 180 -3.26 -0.73 -16.24
N GLU A 181 -2.90 -0.73 -14.98
CA GLU A 181 -1.98 -1.67 -14.33
C GLU A 181 -2.67 -2.59 -13.34
N GLY A 182 -3.82 -2.18 -12.82
CA GLY A 182 -4.65 -2.96 -11.91
C GLY A 182 -4.06 -3.01 -10.50
N TRP A 183 -4.91 -3.22 -9.51
CA TRP A 183 -4.51 -3.40 -8.12
C TRP A 183 -5.36 -4.47 -7.46
N PHE A 184 -4.87 -5.07 -6.39
CA PHE A 184 -5.63 -6.00 -5.57
C PHE A 184 -6.03 -5.37 -4.24
N ALA A 185 -7.12 -5.86 -3.65
CA ALA A 185 -7.52 -5.49 -2.30
C ALA A 185 -8.04 -6.69 -1.52
N LYS A 186 -7.71 -6.75 -0.24
CA LYS A 186 -8.29 -7.70 0.72
C LYS A 186 -8.66 -6.96 1.99
N ILE A 187 -9.93 -7.07 2.38
CA ILE A 187 -10.45 -6.56 3.66
C ILE A 187 -10.38 -7.69 4.68
N LYS A 188 -9.86 -7.39 5.86
CA LYS A 188 -9.78 -8.33 6.97
C LYS A 188 -11.05 -8.28 7.80
N HIS A 189 -12.07 -8.99 7.35
CA HIS A 189 -13.34 -9.08 8.06
C HIS A 189 -13.94 -10.47 7.87
N PRO A 190 -14.58 -11.07 8.89
CA PRO A 190 -15.22 -12.39 8.75
C PRO A 190 -16.29 -12.45 7.66
N ASP A 191 -16.93 -11.31 7.36
CA ASP A 191 -17.90 -11.17 6.26
C ASP A 191 -17.29 -10.49 5.01
N ALA A 192 -15.96 -10.58 4.81
CA ALA A 192 -15.26 -9.91 3.71
C ALA A 192 -15.85 -10.21 2.32
N ASP A 193 -16.42 -11.41 2.13
CA ASP A 193 -17.09 -11.77 0.89
C ASP A 193 -18.37 -10.96 0.65
N LYS A 194 -19.10 -10.59 1.71
CA LYS A 194 -20.28 -9.71 1.63
C LYS A 194 -19.88 -8.25 1.40
N LEU A 195 -18.80 -7.80 2.03
CA LEU A 195 -18.23 -6.47 1.81
C LEU A 195 -17.58 -6.36 0.42
N GLY A 196 -16.96 -7.45 -0.07
CA GLY A 196 -16.49 -7.55 -1.46
C GLY A 196 -17.61 -7.40 -2.48
N GLU A 197 -18.84 -7.83 -2.14
CA GLU A 197 -20.02 -7.55 -2.97
C GLU A 197 -20.41 -6.08 -2.97
N GLN A 198 -20.23 -5.35 -1.89
CA GLN A 198 -20.44 -3.89 -1.86
C GLN A 198 -19.37 -3.15 -2.63
N LEU A 199 -18.11 -3.63 -2.64
CA LEU A 199 -17.04 -3.09 -3.48
C LEU A 199 -17.28 -3.37 -4.98
N LYS A 200 -18.00 -4.45 -5.33
CA LYS A 200 -18.42 -4.75 -6.72
C LYS A 200 -19.34 -3.70 -7.33
N LEU A 201 -19.92 -2.82 -6.51
CA LEU A 201 -20.73 -1.69 -6.99
C LEU A 201 -19.87 -0.54 -7.53
N ILE A 202 -18.54 -0.59 -7.38
CA ILE A 202 -17.59 0.32 -8.02
C ILE A 202 -17.36 -0.20 -9.46
N PRO A 203 -17.61 0.59 -10.51
CA PRO A 203 -17.38 0.15 -11.87
C PRO A 203 -15.94 -0.35 -12.07
N GLY A 204 -15.79 -1.59 -12.55
CA GLY A 204 -14.48 -2.19 -12.83
C GLY A 204 -13.99 -3.22 -11.80
N VAL A 205 -14.68 -3.42 -10.68
CA VAL A 205 -14.30 -4.41 -9.66
C VAL A 205 -14.79 -5.81 -10.01
N ASN A 206 -13.88 -6.78 -10.10
CA ASN A 206 -14.21 -8.20 -10.26
C ASN A 206 -13.58 -9.03 -9.13
N SER A 207 -14.35 -9.92 -8.52
CA SER A 207 -13.81 -10.94 -7.61
C SER A 207 -13.33 -12.16 -8.40
N MET A 208 -12.12 -12.64 -8.14
CA MET A 208 -11.67 -13.95 -8.60
C MET A 208 -11.53 -14.89 -7.40
N LYS A 209 -12.06 -16.11 -7.55
CA LYS A 209 -11.71 -17.22 -6.66
C LYS A 209 -10.42 -17.85 -7.17
N LEU A 210 -9.53 -18.22 -6.25
CA LEU A 210 -8.38 -19.06 -6.54
C LEU A 210 -8.92 -20.44 -6.93
N ASN A 211 -8.84 -20.79 -8.20
CA ASN A 211 -8.95 -22.18 -8.60
C ASN A 211 -7.56 -22.78 -8.42
N GLY A 212 -7.49 -23.77 -7.52
CA GLY A 212 -6.30 -24.58 -7.27
C GLY A 212 -5.82 -25.36 -8.51
#